data_62bcab81ee8ee1127d70bb12973cf5e1
#
_entry.id   62bcab81ee8ee1127d70bb12973cf5e1
#
_cell.length_a   1.000
_cell.length_b   1.000
_cell.length_c   1.000
_cell.angle_alpha   90.00
_cell.angle_beta   90.00
_cell.angle_gamma   90.00
#
_symmetry.space_group_name_H-M   'P 1'
#
loop_
_entity.id
_entity.type
_entity.pdbx_description
1 polymer ?
#
loop_
_entity_poly.entity_id
_entity_poly.type
_entity_poly.pdbx_seq_one_letter_code
_entity_poly.pdbx_strand_id
1 'polypeptide(L)'
;SIILLVEDSFIISFSVFFEEKIIYDKMNHYLSRKYSTFFFILSCSNLDLPSYILLEVNYVFFKDIHVRIRLFFVVVIILFLVVIGKVIYIQVFEYDKLSNLSSELWSRNLPIEGSRGLIYDRNGVVLADNVTTTSLVLIPNQITDKKKVTKELASILNVTEEEMEKHVNKKTSIERVHPEGRRLSFEVADKIAALNLDGVYLVKESKRNYPYDTNLSHVLGYVGIDNQGLSGLELQYDKYLTGEYGSIKYYSDAKGNKLKLSEIYEQPQDGMNITLTINNDIQLAIERELDNAVSKYNPEHALAIAMDPNTGEILGMSSRPNFSPSNYQNYSTEEINRNLPIWMNYEPGSTFKIITLASSLEENTVDLQNDHFYDGGSVRVANAKIKCWKTKGHGAQTFLQVVENSCNLLVNTGTHLSLLRTL
;
A
#
# COMPACT_ATOMS: atom_id res chain seq x y z
N SER A 1 0.50 51.37 -28.50
CA SER A 1 0.09 50.69 -27.25
C SER A 1 0.93 49.44 -27.14
N ILE A 2 1.83 49.39 -26.19
CA ILE A 2 2.54 48.16 -25.81
C ILE A 2 1.91 47.71 -24.53
N ILE A 3 1.21 46.59 -24.60
CA ILE A 3 0.65 45.90 -23.42
C ILE A 3 1.64 44.81 -23.04
N LEU A 4 2.31 44.97 -21.90
CA LEU A 4 3.07 43.92 -21.25
C LEU A 4 2.15 43.27 -20.20
N LEU A 5 1.60 42.12 -20.54
CA LEU A 5 0.92 41.24 -19.59
C LEU A 5 1.99 40.46 -18.81
N VAL A 6 2.16 40.80 -17.55
CA VAL A 6 2.80 39.92 -16.56
C VAL A 6 1.68 39.46 -15.68
N GLU A 7 1.50 38.14 -15.62
CA GLU A 7 0.43 37.48 -14.86
C GLU A 7 0.36 38.00 -13.40
N ASP A 8 -0.84 38.37 -13.04
CA ASP A 8 -1.37 38.54 -11.69
C ASP A 8 -0.90 39.67 -10.78
N SER A 9 -0.39 40.84 -11.23
CA SER A 9 -0.35 41.93 -10.24
C SER A 9 -0.08 43.35 -10.74
N PHE A 10 0.34 43.60 -11.97
CA PHE A 10 0.58 44.98 -12.43
C PHE A 10 0.15 45.19 -13.88
N ILE A 11 -0.84 46.01 -14.11
CA ILE A 11 -1.15 46.54 -15.45
C ILE A 11 -0.57 47.98 -15.53
N ILE A 12 0.54 48.15 -16.24
CA ILE A 12 1.04 49.46 -16.60
C ILE A 12 0.59 49.73 -18.04
N SER A 13 -0.41 50.59 -18.20
CA SER A 13 -0.86 51.05 -19.51
C SER A 13 -0.12 52.32 -19.88
N PHE A 14 0.76 52.25 -20.85
CA PHE A 14 1.36 53.40 -21.48
C PHE A 14 0.54 53.80 -22.72
N SER A 15 -0.23 54.85 -22.64
CA SER A 15 -0.86 55.47 -23.81
C SER A 15 -0.05 56.72 -24.17
N VAL A 16 0.81 56.60 -25.18
CA VAL A 16 1.47 57.76 -25.79
C VAL A 16 0.67 58.13 -27.02
N PHE A 17 -0.07 59.21 -26.92
CA PHE A 17 -0.66 59.83 -28.12
C PHE A 17 0.40 60.67 -28.80
N PHE A 18 0.87 60.25 -29.96
CA PHE A 18 1.57 61.09 -30.91
C PHE A 18 0.52 61.70 -31.83
N GLU A 19 0.19 62.98 -31.62
CA GLU A 19 -0.42 63.77 -32.68
C GLU A 19 0.66 64.28 -33.63
N GLU A 20 0.41 64.04 -34.92
CA GLU A 20 1.34 64.30 -36.01
C GLU A 20 1.70 65.76 -36.16
N LYS A 21 2.96 65.93 -36.49
CA LYS A 21 3.72 67.12 -36.77
C LYS A 21 3.33 67.78 -38.09
N ILE A 22 2.06 68.20 -38.24
CA ILE A 22 1.64 68.93 -39.44
C ILE A 22 0.97 70.28 -39.12
N ILE A 23 1.07 70.84 -37.94
CA ILE A 23 0.57 72.17 -37.62
C ILE A 23 1.67 73.01 -36.93
N TYR A 24 2.90 72.87 -37.29
CA TYR A 24 3.99 73.62 -36.59
C TYR A 24 4.41 74.91 -37.24
N ASP A 25 3.91 75.24 -38.42
CA ASP A 25 4.38 76.47 -39.14
C ASP A 25 3.35 77.61 -39.30
N LYS A 26 2.17 77.49 -38.72
CA LYS A 26 1.15 78.57 -38.84
C LYS A 26 0.50 79.07 -37.54
N MET A 27 0.99 78.68 -36.38
CA MET A 27 0.39 79.14 -35.11
C MET A 27 1.39 79.73 -34.11
N ASN A 28 2.43 80.37 -34.59
CA ASN A 28 3.43 81.02 -33.74
C ASN A 28 2.97 82.39 -33.21
N HIS A 29 1.69 82.73 -33.36
CA HIS A 29 1.21 84.06 -32.92
C HIS A 29 -0.06 84.07 -32.02
N TYR A 30 -0.63 82.96 -31.69
CA TYR A 30 -1.75 82.93 -30.76
C TYR A 30 -1.70 81.65 -29.99
N LEU A 31 -1.21 81.72 -28.79
CA LEU A 31 -1.67 80.91 -27.60
C LEU A 31 -0.59 80.90 -26.50
N SER A 32 -0.38 82.07 -25.92
CA SER A 32 0.08 82.12 -24.54
C SER A 32 -0.98 81.46 -23.68
N ARG A 33 -0.56 80.53 -22.82
CA ARG A 33 -1.35 79.88 -21.74
C ARG A 33 -2.36 78.83 -22.20
N LYS A 34 -1.91 77.62 -22.35
CA LYS A 34 -2.74 76.41 -22.00
C LYS A 34 -1.86 75.43 -21.25
N TYR A 35 -2.29 75.19 -19.99
CA TYR A 35 -1.74 74.10 -19.16
C TYR A 35 -2.27 72.79 -19.70
N SER A 36 -1.36 71.87 -20.04
CA SER A 36 -1.72 70.49 -20.37
C SER A 36 -1.45 69.63 -19.15
N THR A 37 -2.50 69.13 -18.58
CA THR A 37 -2.47 68.29 -17.37
C THR A 37 -2.41 66.84 -17.83
N PHE A 38 -1.35 66.12 -17.50
CA PHE A 38 -1.28 64.66 -17.68
C PHE A 38 -1.66 63.96 -16.38
N PHE A 39 -2.62 63.07 -16.46
CA PHE A 39 -3.02 62.21 -15.32
C PHE A 39 -2.31 60.86 -15.40
N PHE A 40 -1.54 60.53 -14.38
CA PHE A 40 -1.02 59.18 -14.15
C PHE A 40 -1.96 58.46 -13.16
N ILE A 41 -2.59 57.40 -13.63
CA ILE A 41 -3.36 56.53 -12.73
C ILE A 41 -2.49 55.31 -12.42
N LEU A 42 -1.99 55.24 -11.19
CA LEU A 42 -1.38 54.04 -10.64
C LEU A 42 -2.46 53.27 -9.88
N SER A 43 -2.89 52.15 -10.45
CA SER A 43 -3.81 51.23 -9.76
C SER A 43 -2.99 50.11 -9.17
N CYS A 44 -2.92 50.03 -7.85
CA CYS A 44 -2.42 48.87 -7.11
C CYS A 44 -3.59 48.02 -6.68
N SER A 45 -3.76 46.84 -7.25
CA SER A 45 -4.90 45.98 -7.02
C SER A 45 -4.81 45.06 -5.78
N ASN A 46 -3.83 45.21 -4.88
CA ASN A 46 -3.67 44.35 -3.70
C ASN A 46 -3.21 45.10 -2.43
N LEU A 47 -3.67 46.32 -2.22
CA LEU A 47 -3.55 47.01 -0.94
C LEU A 47 -4.91 47.62 -0.61
N ASP A 48 -5.53 47.13 0.46
CA ASP A 48 -6.75 47.72 1.06
C ASP A 48 -6.43 49.14 1.56
N LEU A 49 -6.27 50.07 0.67
CA LEU A 49 -6.17 51.50 0.95
C LEU A 49 -7.12 52.23 -0.02
N PRO A 50 -8.16 52.84 0.50
CA PRO A 50 -9.11 53.64 -0.28
C PRO A 50 -8.50 55.02 -0.51
N SER A 51 -7.60 55.15 -1.44
CA SER A 51 -7.21 56.47 -1.94
C SER A 51 -6.47 56.37 -3.21
N TYR A 52 -7.12 56.83 -4.28
CA TYR A 52 -6.41 57.18 -5.53
C TYR A 52 -5.50 58.37 -5.24
N ILE A 53 -4.20 58.17 -5.29
CA ILE A 53 -3.25 59.29 -5.28
C ILE A 53 -3.27 59.90 -6.68
N LEU A 54 -4.08 60.93 -6.86
CA LEU A 54 -4.02 61.77 -8.05
C LEU A 54 -2.81 62.69 -7.92
N LEU A 55 -1.71 62.29 -8.56
CA LEU A 55 -0.55 63.16 -8.75
C LEU A 55 -0.85 64.11 -9.91
N GLU A 56 -1.29 65.33 -9.56
CA GLU A 56 -1.41 66.41 -10.52
C GLU A 56 -0.01 66.95 -10.84
N VAL A 57 0.57 66.54 -11.97
CA VAL A 57 1.84 67.08 -12.43
C VAL A 57 1.54 68.31 -13.29
N ASN A 58 1.68 69.50 -12.68
CA ASN A 58 1.62 70.75 -13.43
C ASN A 58 2.80 70.84 -14.38
N TYR A 59 2.52 70.80 -15.68
CA TYR A 59 3.52 70.86 -16.73
C TYR A 59 4.04 72.33 -16.87
N VAL A 60 5.14 72.62 -16.18
CA VAL A 60 5.89 73.83 -16.43
C VAL A 60 6.67 73.65 -17.74
N PHE A 61 6.35 74.44 -18.77
CA PHE A 61 6.96 74.41 -20.10
C PHE A 61 8.43 74.81 -20.00
N PHE A 62 9.30 73.84 -19.79
CA PHE A 62 10.75 74.16 -19.83
C PHE A 62 11.20 74.38 -21.25
N LYS A 63 11.66 75.58 -21.50
CA LYS A 63 12.21 76.04 -22.81
C LYS A 63 13.47 75.24 -23.21
N ASP A 64 14.11 74.56 -22.28
CA ASP A 64 15.43 73.98 -22.50
C ASP A 64 15.31 72.44 -22.71
N ILE A 65 15.65 71.98 -23.90
CA ILE A 65 15.56 70.55 -24.30
C ILE A 65 16.39 69.62 -23.39
N HIS A 66 17.48 70.14 -22.84
CA HIS A 66 18.35 69.41 -21.92
C HIS A 66 17.68 69.10 -20.58
N VAL A 67 16.74 69.94 -20.12
CA VAL A 67 15.98 69.69 -18.87
C VAL A 67 14.94 68.58 -19.08
N ARG A 68 14.31 68.57 -20.26
CA ARG A 68 13.35 67.48 -20.61
C ARG A 68 14.03 66.10 -20.72
N ILE A 69 15.21 66.08 -21.32
CA ILE A 69 16.02 64.87 -21.45
C ILE A 69 16.45 64.38 -20.06
N ARG A 70 16.93 65.28 -19.20
CA ARG A 70 17.30 64.91 -17.81
C ARG A 70 16.09 64.36 -17.02
N LEU A 71 14.93 64.98 -17.11
CA LEU A 71 13.71 64.53 -16.44
C LEU A 71 13.29 63.14 -16.91
N PHE A 72 13.35 62.89 -18.22
CA PHE A 72 13.11 61.58 -18.82
C PHE A 72 14.05 60.51 -18.25
N PHE A 73 15.36 60.79 -18.19
CA PHE A 73 16.32 59.85 -17.60
C PHE A 73 16.08 59.61 -16.12
N VAL A 74 15.69 60.62 -15.34
CA VAL A 74 15.36 60.46 -13.93
C VAL A 74 14.13 59.54 -13.74
N VAL A 75 13.09 59.70 -14.56
CA VAL A 75 11.91 58.81 -14.53
C VAL A 75 12.32 57.38 -14.89
N VAL A 76 13.14 57.16 -15.89
CA VAL A 76 13.63 55.82 -16.27
C VAL A 76 14.46 55.20 -15.14
N ILE A 77 15.34 55.97 -14.48
CA ILE A 77 16.13 55.48 -13.35
C ILE A 77 15.22 55.10 -12.18
N ILE A 78 14.20 55.89 -11.87
CA ILE A 78 13.24 55.57 -10.79
C ILE A 78 12.50 54.27 -11.11
N LEU A 79 12.02 54.09 -12.35
CA LEU A 79 11.37 52.83 -12.77
C LEU A 79 12.31 51.62 -12.63
N PHE A 80 13.58 51.80 -13.00
CA PHE A 80 14.59 50.76 -12.88
C PHE A 80 14.86 50.38 -11.41
N LEU A 81 14.92 51.38 -10.52
CA LEU A 81 15.08 51.17 -9.08
C LEU A 81 13.89 50.44 -8.47
N VAL A 82 12.67 50.73 -8.94
CA VAL A 82 11.46 49.98 -8.50
C VAL A 82 11.55 48.50 -8.90
N VAL A 83 11.96 48.21 -10.15
CA VAL A 83 12.16 46.84 -10.62
C VAL A 83 13.24 46.12 -9.81
N ILE A 84 14.40 46.77 -9.59
CA ILE A 84 15.48 46.21 -8.75
C ILE A 84 14.96 45.92 -7.33
N GLY A 85 14.24 46.86 -6.73
CA GLY A 85 13.66 46.69 -5.40
C GLY A 85 12.70 45.48 -5.35
N LYS A 86 11.87 45.27 -6.37
CA LYS A 86 10.98 44.11 -6.45
C LYS A 86 11.76 42.78 -6.60
N VAL A 87 12.82 42.80 -7.43
CA VAL A 87 13.68 41.61 -7.59
C VAL A 87 14.36 41.26 -6.27
N ILE A 88 14.90 42.23 -5.54
CA ILE A 88 15.51 42.03 -4.22
C ILE A 88 14.48 41.51 -3.24
N TYR A 89 13.27 42.07 -3.23
CA TYR A 89 12.19 41.61 -2.40
C TYR A 89 11.86 40.13 -2.66
N ILE A 90 11.71 39.72 -3.91
CA ILE A 90 11.45 38.32 -4.30
C ILE A 90 12.61 37.43 -3.86
N GLN A 91 13.84 37.83 -4.07
CA GLN A 91 15.02 37.02 -3.73
C GLN A 91 15.27 36.88 -2.23
N VAL A 92 14.87 37.88 -1.43
CA VAL A 92 15.12 37.83 0.03
C VAL A 92 13.94 37.31 0.81
N PHE A 93 12.71 37.70 0.45
CA PHE A 93 11.52 37.39 1.26
C PHE A 93 10.67 36.26 0.67
N GLU A 94 10.70 36.03 -0.64
CA GLU A 94 9.90 35.00 -1.28
C GLU A 94 10.73 33.79 -1.76
N TYR A 95 12.06 33.84 -1.59
CA TYR A 95 12.97 32.79 -2.08
C TYR A 95 12.57 31.39 -1.61
N ASP A 96 12.40 31.20 -0.30
CA ASP A 96 12.11 29.88 0.27
C ASP A 96 10.77 29.35 -0.24
N LYS A 97 9.75 30.20 -0.30
CA LYS A 97 8.43 29.83 -0.81
C LYS A 97 8.47 29.42 -2.28
N LEU A 98 9.12 30.22 -3.12
CA LEU A 98 9.22 29.94 -4.55
C LEU A 98 10.14 28.76 -4.86
N SER A 99 11.21 28.59 -4.08
CA SER A 99 12.11 27.45 -4.19
C SER A 99 11.39 26.14 -3.82
N ASN A 100 10.60 26.13 -2.75
CA ASN A 100 9.82 24.97 -2.36
C ASN A 100 8.74 24.61 -3.39
N LEU A 101 7.99 25.58 -3.88
CA LEU A 101 7.02 25.37 -4.96
C LEU A 101 7.70 24.86 -6.25
N SER A 102 8.85 25.38 -6.59
CA SER A 102 9.64 24.91 -7.74
C SER A 102 10.12 23.47 -7.54
N SER A 103 10.64 23.15 -6.34
CA SER A 103 11.09 21.79 -6.03
C SER A 103 9.94 20.78 -6.06
N GLU A 104 8.76 21.14 -5.55
CA GLU A 104 7.56 20.28 -5.64
C GLU A 104 7.10 20.04 -7.08
N LEU A 105 7.19 21.05 -7.94
CA LEU A 105 6.81 20.93 -9.35
C LEU A 105 7.81 20.13 -10.17
N TRP A 106 9.11 20.25 -9.88
CA TRP A 106 10.19 19.65 -10.69
C TRP A 106 10.73 18.35 -10.12
N SER A 107 10.63 18.14 -8.79
CA SER A 107 11.05 16.88 -8.18
C SER A 107 10.02 15.79 -8.43
N ARG A 108 10.50 14.65 -8.85
CA ARG A 108 9.73 13.40 -8.93
C ARG A 108 10.28 12.45 -7.88
N ASN A 109 9.40 11.94 -7.06
CA ASN A 109 9.72 10.92 -6.07
C ASN A 109 9.13 9.60 -6.53
N LEU A 110 9.98 8.67 -6.96
CA LEU A 110 9.59 7.31 -7.28
C LEU A 110 9.82 6.45 -6.03
N PRO A 111 8.78 5.99 -5.35
CA PRO A 111 8.95 5.07 -4.24
C PRO A 111 9.49 3.73 -4.76
N ILE A 112 10.49 3.20 -4.07
CA ILE A 112 11.02 1.86 -4.28
C ILE A 112 10.60 1.03 -3.08
N GLU A 113 9.94 -0.09 -3.33
CA GLU A 113 9.52 -1.00 -2.27
C GLU A 113 10.72 -1.78 -1.75
N GLY A 114 10.87 -1.88 -0.42
CA GLY A 114 11.70 -2.89 0.19
C GLY A 114 11.08 -4.28 -0.01
N SER A 115 11.91 -5.30 -0.08
CA SER A 115 11.44 -6.67 -0.22
C SER A 115 10.70 -7.08 1.07
N ARG A 116 9.56 -7.75 0.91
CA ARG A 116 8.86 -8.34 2.05
C ARG A 116 9.70 -9.45 2.67
N GLY A 117 9.80 -9.52 3.99
CA GLY A 117 10.56 -10.54 4.72
C GLY A 117 10.13 -11.96 4.35
N LEU A 118 11.08 -12.88 4.40
CA LEU A 118 10.85 -14.29 4.10
C LEU A 118 10.26 -15.01 5.32
N ILE A 119 9.49 -16.05 5.08
CA ILE A 119 8.99 -16.94 6.14
C ILE A 119 9.64 -18.31 5.95
N TYR A 120 10.29 -18.78 7.01
CA TYR A 120 11.00 -20.04 7.07
C TYR A 120 10.35 -21.04 8.01
N ASP A 121 10.54 -22.31 7.74
CA ASP A 121 10.35 -23.36 8.72
C ASP A 121 11.49 -23.36 9.77
N ARG A 122 11.41 -24.23 10.77
CA ARG A 122 12.44 -24.36 11.83
C ARG A 122 13.81 -24.78 11.33
N ASN A 123 13.91 -25.37 10.14
CA ASN A 123 15.13 -25.86 9.50
C ASN A 123 15.69 -24.93 8.43
N GLY A 124 15.06 -23.76 8.23
CA GLY A 124 15.46 -22.78 7.22
C GLY A 124 14.87 -23.06 5.83
N VAL A 125 13.88 -23.95 5.71
CA VAL A 125 13.15 -24.15 4.45
C VAL A 125 12.24 -22.96 4.19
N VAL A 126 12.28 -22.41 2.99
CA VAL A 126 11.48 -21.24 2.61
C VAL A 126 10.03 -21.64 2.40
N LEU A 127 9.12 -21.07 3.19
CA LEU A 127 7.67 -21.29 3.10
C LEU A 127 6.96 -20.17 2.35
N ALA A 128 7.50 -18.95 2.41
CA ALA A 128 7.04 -17.81 1.61
C ALA A 128 8.22 -16.93 1.23
N ASP A 129 8.34 -16.60 -0.06
CA ASP A 129 9.35 -15.73 -0.62
C ASP A 129 8.77 -14.68 -1.57
N ASN A 130 9.62 -13.98 -2.30
CA ASN A 130 9.22 -12.94 -3.24
C ASN A 130 9.81 -13.18 -4.62
N VAL A 131 8.98 -13.09 -5.63
CA VAL A 131 9.39 -13.16 -7.04
C VAL A 131 9.33 -11.77 -7.64
N THR A 132 10.39 -11.37 -8.34
CA THR A 132 10.40 -10.11 -9.09
C THR A 132 9.48 -10.23 -10.30
N THR A 133 8.54 -9.31 -10.41
CA THR A 133 7.65 -9.14 -11.55
C THR A 133 7.81 -7.75 -12.13
N THR A 134 7.08 -7.45 -13.20
CA THR A 134 7.12 -6.15 -13.86
C THR A 134 5.71 -5.58 -13.93
N SER A 135 5.58 -4.29 -13.69
CA SER A 135 4.30 -3.57 -13.79
C SER A 135 4.40 -2.41 -14.76
N LEU A 136 3.30 -2.17 -15.47
CA LEU A 136 3.18 -1.12 -16.46
C LEU A 136 2.84 0.22 -15.80
N VAL A 137 3.64 1.22 -16.12
CA VAL A 137 3.46 2.60 -15.67
C VAL A 137 3.41 3.52 -16.90
N LEU A 138 2.43 4.39 -16.92
CA LEU A 138 2.27 5.41 -17.95
C LEU A 138 2.61 6.79 -17.39
N ILE A 139 3.25 7.61 -18.20
CA ILE A 139 3.41 9.05 -17.97
C ILE A 139 2.59 9.77 -19.06
N PRO A 140 1.30 10.08 -18.84
CA PRO A 140 0.39 10.56 -19.87
C PRO A 140 0.87 11.80 -20.61
N ASN A 141 1.65 12.66 -19.95
CA ASN A 141 2.20 13.88 -20.53
C ASN A 141 3.37 13.62 -21.52
N GLN A 142 3.98 12.44 -21.48
CA GLN A 142 5.06 12.04 -22.40
C GLN A 142 4.56 11.25 -23.60
N ILE A 143 3.29 10.81 -23.58
CA ILE A 143 2.69 10.05 -24.67
C ILE A 143 2.40 10.98 -25.83
N THR A 144 3.15 10.84 -26.93
CA THR A 144 3.00 11.64 -28.16
C THR A 144 1.82 11.17 -29.01
N ASP A 145 1.67 9.86 -29.20
CA ASP A 145 0.57 9.24 -29.95
C ASP A 145 -0.30 8.36 -29.04
N LYS A 146 -1.29 9.00 -28.41
CA LYS A 146 -2.20 8.33 -27.49
C LYS A 146 -2.99 7.20 -28.13
N LYS A 147 -3.42 7.35 -29.39
CA LYS A 147 -4.22 6.33 -30.08
C LYS A 147 -3.40 5.08 -30.34
N LYS A 148 -2.14 5.24 -30.78
CA LYS A 148 -1.23 4.13 -31.00
C LYS A 148 -0.96 3.38 -29.68
N VAL A 149 -0.61 4.11 -28.61
CA VAL A 149 -0.34 3.53 -27.29
C VAL A 149 -1.57 2.77 -26.77
N THR A 150 -2.77 3.37 -26.85
CA THR A 150 -4.02 2.72 -26.42
C THR A 150 -4.23 1.40 -27.17
N LYS A 151 -4.13 1.41 -28.48
CA LYS A 151 -4.40 0.21 -29.33
C LYS A 151 -3.38 -0.91 -29.07
N GLU A 152 -2.10 -0.58 -29.07
CA GLU A 152 -1.03 -1.58 -28.88
C GLU A 152 -1.09 -2.21 -27.47
N LEU A 153 -1.23 -1.38 -26.42
CA LEU A 153 -1.32 -1.89 -25.05
C LEU A 153 -2.61 -2.68 -24.81
N ALA A 154 -3.76 -2.23 -25.33
CA ALA A 154 -5.02 -2.95 -25.22
C ALA A 154 -4.92 -4.35 -25.84
N SER A 155 -4.28 -4.47 -27.02
CA SER A 155 -4.07 -5.75 -27.69
C SER A 155 -3.17 -6.69 -26.88
N ILE A 156 -2.07 -6.20 -26.29
CA ILE A 156 -1.11 -7.03 -25.55
C ILE A 156 -1.67 -7.46 -24.19
N LEU A 157 -2.38 -6.56 -23.50
CA LEU A 157 -2.96 -6.81 -22.19
C LEU A 157 -4.32 -7.52 -22.26
N ASN A 158 -4.84 -7.71 -23.47
CA ASN A 158 -6.14 -8.35 -23.73
C ASN A 158 -7.31 -7.64 -23.02
N VAL A 159 -7.31 -6.31 -23.07
CA VAL A 159 -8.34 -5.43 -22.53
C VAL A 159 -8.98 -4.61 -23.64
N THR A 160 -10.08 -3.94 -23.35
CA THR A 160 -10.74 -3.07 -24.34
C THR A 160 -9.95 -1.78 -24.56
N GLU A 161 -10.01 -1.22 -25.77
CA GLU A 161 -9.39 0.08 -26.05
C GLU A 161 -9.97 1.18 -25.15
N GLU A 162 -11.25 1.11 -24.78
CA GLU A 162 -11.92 2.06 -23.89
C GLU A 162 -11.34 2.05 -22.46
N GLU A 163 -11.01 0.88 -21.94
CA GLU A 163 -10.37 0.74 -20.62
C GLU A 163 -8.96 1.31 -20.64
N MET A 164 -8.17 0.97 -21.66
CA MET A 164 -6.81 1.48 -21.80
C MET A 164 -6.80 2.99 -22.05
N GLU A 165 -7.77 3.51 -22.80
CA GLU A 165 -7.91 4.95 -23.06
C GLU A 165 -8.10 5.77 -21.75
N LYS A 166 -8.84 5.22 -20.78
CA LYS A 166 -9.00 5.86 -19.45
C LYS A 166 -7.66 6.07 -18.76
N HIS A 167 -6.75 5.09 -18.82
CA HIS A 167 -5.40 5.21 -18.25
C HIS A 167 -4.53 6.20 -19.03
N VAL A 168 -4.52 6.12 -20.36
CA VAL A 168 -3.71 6.98 -21.24
C VAL A 168 -4.12 8.45 -21.17
N ASN A 169 -5.41 8.74 -20.92
CA ASN A 169 -5.94 10.10 -20.86
C ASN A 169 -6.03 10.66 -19.44
N LYS A 170 -5.63 9.91 -18.43
CA LYS A 170 -5.71 10.35 -17.05
C LYS A 170 -4.82 11.57 -16.79
N LYS A 171 -5.34 12.56 -16.08
CA LYS A 171 -4.62 13.80 -15.73
C LYS A 171 -3.77 13.60 -14.48
N THR A 172 -2.79 12.72 -14.56
CA THR A 172 -1.85 12.43 -13.47
C THR A 172 -0.42 12.52 -13.99
N SER A 173 0.52 12.78 -13.09
CA SER A 173 1.94 12.79 -13.45
C SER A 173 2.46 11.40 -13.79
N ILE A 174 1.97 10.39 -13.08
CA ILE A 174 2.31 8.98 -13.22
C ILE A 174 1.03 8.19 -13.04
N GLU A 175 0.73 7.28 -13.95
CA GLU A 175 -0.39 6.35 -13.88
C GLU A 175 0.13 4.92 -13.82
N ARG A 176 -0.18 4.19 -12.75
CA ARG A 176 0.00 2.74 -12.69
C ARG A 176 -1.23 2.09 -13.28
N VAL A 177 -1.06 1.35 -14.37
CA VAL A 177 -2.17 0.63 -15.01
C VAL A 177 -2.61 -0.50 -14.08
N HIS A 178 -3.79 -0.39 -13.51
CA HIS A 178 -4.32 -1.33 -12.53
C HIS A 178 -5.79 -1.65 -12.84
N PRO A 179 -6.16 -2.93 -12.77
CA PRO A 179 -5.37 -4.12 -12.41
C PRO A 179 -4.53 -4.70 -13.56
N GLU A 180 -4.81 -4.39 -14.80
CA GLU A 180 -4.42 -5.10 -16.03
C GLU A 180 -2.91 -5.04 -16.30
N GLY A 181 -2.27 -3.95 -15.89
CA GLY A 181 -0.84 -3.72 -16.09
C GLY A 181 0.04 -4.11 -14.90
N ARG A 182 -0.54 -4.75 -13.86
CA ARG A 182 0.21 -5.16 -12.66
C ARG A 182 0.72 -6.59 -12.79
N ARG A 183 1.93 -6.84 -12.25
CA ARG A 183 2.51 -8.18 -12.12
C ARG A 183 2.52 -8.97 -13.44
N LEU A 184 2.91 -8.31 -14.51
CA LEU A 184 2.99 -8.88 -15.85
C LEU A 184 3.95 -10.07 -15.90
N SER A 185 3.63 -11.05 -16.74
CA SER A 185 4.57 -12.10 -17.08
C SER A 185 5.75 -11.53 -17.87
N PHE A 186 6.90 -12.21 -17.81
CA PHE A 186 8.11 -11.82 -18.54
C PHE A 186 7.82 -11.63 -20.04
N GLU A 187 7.06 -12.56 -20.64
CA GLU A 187 6.71 -12.52 -22.05
C GLU A 187 5.88 -11.29 -22.44
N VAL A 188 4.93 -10.88 -21.58
CA VAL A 188 4.09 -9.70 -21.80
C VAL A 188 4.91 -8.42 -21.61
N ALA A 189 5.77 -8.38 -20.59
CA ALA A 189 6.65 -7.26 -20.34
C ALA A 189 7.63 -7.04 -21.50
N ASP A 190 8.22 -8.11 -22.03
CA ASP A 190 9.13 -8.04 -23.19
C ASP A 190 8.43 -7.55 -24.46
N LYS A 191 7.20 -8.01 -24.71
CA LYS A 191 6.41 -7.50 -25.83
C LYS A 191 6.14 -6.00 -25.73
N ILE A 192 5.81 -5.51 -24.52
CA ILE A 192 5.60 -4.08 -24.29
C ILE A 192 6.91 -3.30 -24.45
N ALA A 193 8.03 -3.83 -23.91
CA ALA A 193 9.35 -3.21 -24.03
C ALA A 193 9.79 -3.06 -25.48
N ALA A 194 9.54 -4.08 -26.29
CA ALA A 194 9.90 -4.11 -27.71
C ALA A 194 9.21 -3.03 -28.55
N LEU A 195 8.02 -2.54 -28.12
CA LEU A 195 7.29 -1.48 -28.82
C LEU A 195 7.97 -0.09 -28.68
N ASN A 196 8.81 0.10 -27.68
CA ASN A 196 9.54 1.34 -27.39
C ASN A 196 8.63 2.60 -27.50
N LEU A 197 7.49 2.57 -26.82
CA LEU A 197 6.48 3.63 -26.87
C LEU A 197 6.84 4.78 -25.91
N ASP A 198 6.66 6.02 -26.37
CA ASP A 198 6.88 7.21 -25.54
C ASP A 198 5.90 7.26 -24.38
N GLY A 199 6.41 7.55 -23.18
CA GLY A 199 5.61 7.65 -21.96
C GLY A 199 5.13 6.30 -21.38
N VAL A 200 5.64 5.18 -21.89
CA VAL A 200 5.36 3.83 -21.41
C VAL A 200 6.58 3.27 -20.71
N TYR A 201 6.45 2.90 -19.45
CA TYR A 201 7.56 2.42 -18.62
C TYR A 201 7.19 1.10 -17.96
N LEU A 202 8.19 0.27 -17.77
CA LEU A 202 8.09 -0.98 -17.04
C LEU A 202 8.89 -0.85 -15.73
N VAL A 203 8.21 -1.03 -14.61
CA VAL A 203 8.80 -0.91 -13.27
C VAL A 203 8.84 -2.28 -12.62
N LYS A 204 9.97 -2.63 -12.02
CA LYS A 204 10.09 -3.86 -11.23
C LYS A 204 9.19 -3.76 -9.99
N GLU A 205 8.48 -4.84 -9.72
CA GLU A 205 7.59 -4.98 -8.59
C GLU A 205 7.79 -6.34 -7.94
N SER A 206 7.56 -6.43 -6.64
CA SER A 206 7.64 -7.67 -5.89
C SER A 206 6.27 -8.37 -5.88
N LYS A 207 6.27 -9.68 -6.09
CA LYS A 207 5.09 -10.54 -5.92
C LYS A 207 5.39 -11.60 -4.89
N ARG A 208 4.54 -11.73 -3.88
CA ARG A 208 4.64 -12.81 -2.89
C ARG A 208 4.46 -14.16 -3.56
N ASN A 209 5.28 -15.11 -3.21
CA ASN A 209 5.28 -16.47 -3.73
C ASN A 209 5.26 -17.48 -2.58
N TYR A 210 4.53 -18.56 -2.77
CA TYR A 210 4.39 -19.65 -1.81
C TYR A 210 4.84 -20.94 -2.51
N PRO A 211 6.10 -21.39 -2.30
CA PRO A 211 6.68 -22.49 -3.04
C PRO A 211 5.93 -23.82 -2.91
N TYR A 212 5.20 -23.99 -1.81
CA TYR A 212 4.40 -25.20 -1.54
C TYR A 212 2.89 -25.01 -1.79
N ASP A 213 2.54 -23.92 -2.51
CA ASP A 213 1.16 -23.59 -2.91
C ASP A 213 0.13 -23.68 -1.77
N THR A 214 -0.71 -24.72 -1.78
CA THR A 214 -1.83 -24.87 -0.81
C THR A 214 -1.38 -25.27 0.59
N ASN A 215 -0.13 -25.71 0.77
CA ASN A 215 0.38 -26.17 2.05
C ASN A 215 0.47 -25.01 3.05
N LEU A 216 0.04 -25.23 4.29
CA LEU A 216 0.00 -24.21 5.34
C LEU A 216 -0.85 -22.97 4.98
N SER A 217 -1.72 -23.05 3.99
CA SER A 217 -2.42 -21.88 3.45
C SER A 217 -3.14 -21.04 4.53
N HIS A 218 -3.85 -21.69 5.46
CA HIS A 218 -4.55 -21.01 6.55
C HIS A 218 -3.62 -20.47 7.64
N VAL A 219 -2.43 -21.04 7.78
CA VAL A 219 -1.42 -20.58 8.75
C VAL A 219 -0.65 -19.39 8.18
N LEU A 220 -0.08 -19.56 6.99
CA LEU A 220 0.65 -18.48 6.31
C LEU A 220 -0.29 -17.31 5.98
N GLY A 221 -1.49 -17.63 5.50
CA GLY A 221 -2.40 -16.65 4.94
C GLY A 221 -1.97 -16.20 3.55
N TYR A 222 -2.35 -14.99 3.18
CA TYR A 222 -2.07 -14.42 1.86
C TYR A 222 -1.91 -12.91 1.91
N VAL A 223 -1.34 -12.36 0.85
CA VAL A 223 -1.12 -10.92 0.69
C VAL A 223 -1.95 -10.36 -0.46
N GLY A 224 -2.28 -9.08 -0.37
CA GLY A 224 -2.92 -8.34 -1.45
C GLY A 224 -1.96 -7.96 -2.57
N ILE A 225 -2.49 -7.21 -3.53
CA ILE A 225 -1.73 -6.78 -4.72
C ILE A 225 -0.58 -5.81 -4.38
N ASP A 226 -0.69 -5.08 -3.27
CA ASP A 226 0.35 -4.17 -2.79
C ASP A 226 1.21 -4.81 -1.70
N ASN A 227 1.30 -6.15 -1.68
CA ASN A 227 2.04 -6.98 -0.74
C ASN A 227 1.67 -6.79 0.75
N GLN A 228 0.53 -6.14 1.05
CA GLN A 228 -0.02 -6.06 2.40
C GLN A 228 -0.58 -7.41 2.83
N GLY A 229 -0.34 -7.81 4.07
CA GLY A 229 -0.90 -9.02 4.66
C GLY A 229 -2.42 -8.90 4.84
N LEU A 230 -3.18 -9.90 4.37
CA LEU A 230 -4.65 -9.90 4.45
C LEU A 230 -5.19 -11.00 5.36
N SER A 231 -4.44 -12.05 5.62
CA SER A 231 -4.84 -13.18 6.47
C SER A 231 -3.63 -13.88 7.08
N GLY A 232 -3.86 -14.73 8.09
CA GLY A 232 -2.85 -15.59 8.70
C GLY A 232 -1.65 -14.86 9.29
N LEU A 233 -0.48 -15.49 9.23
CA LEU A 233 0.77 -14.91 9.71
C LEU A 233 1.21 -13.69 8.87
N GLU A 234 0.87 -13.68 7.58
CA GLU A 234 1.13 -12.52 6.72
C GLU A 234 0.46 -11.26 7.27
N LEU A 235 -0.77 -11.35 7.77
CA LEU A 235 -1.47 -10.23 8.41
C LEU A 235 -0.95 -9.96 9.82
N GLN A 236 -0.80 -11.00 10.63
CA GLN A 236 -0.41 -10.87 12.04
C GLN A 236 0.96 -10.21 12.21
N TYR A 237 1.88 -10.53 11.31
CA TYR A 237 3.24 -10.01 11.31
C TYR A 237 3.50 -9.00 10.20
N ASP A 238 2.46 -8.43 9.59
CA ASP A 238 2.59 -7.50 8.46
C ASP A 238 3.56 -6.36 8.75
N LYS A 239 3.47 -5.76 9.94
CA LYS A 239 4.34 -4.67 10.39
C LYS A 239 5.85 -5.04 10.37
N TYR A 240 6.18 -6.31 10.59
CA TYR A 240 7.58 -6.77 10.61
C TYR A 240 8.02 -7.29 9.25
N LEU A 241 7.10 -7.95 8.54
CA LEU A 241 7.37 -8.50 7.20
C LEU A 241 7.46 -7.42 6.13
N THR A 242 6.70 -6.33 6.26
CA THR A 242 6.73 -5.22 5.31
C THR A 242 8.01 -4.43 5.46
N GLY A 243 8.75 -4.24 4.36
CA GLY A 243 9.93 -3.39 4.30
C GLY A 243 9.57 -1.90 4.31
N GLU A 244 10.56 -1.06 4.54
CA GLU A 244 10.40 0.38 4.41
C GLU A 244 10.67 0.84 2.99
N TYR A 245 9.85 1.78 2.51
CA TYR A 245 10.04 2.32 1.17
C TYR A 245 11.29 3.18 1.11
N GLY A 246 12.12 2.91 0.11
CA GLY A 246 13.12 3.84 -0.36
C GLY A 246 12.55 4.80 -1.40
N SER A 247 13.36 5.70 -1.91
CA SER A 247 12.93 6.60 -2.96
C SER A 247 14.06 7.00 -3.93
N ILE A 248 13.69 7.21 -5.18
CA ILE A 248 14.53 7.92 -6.15
C ILE A 248 13.91 9.27 -6.39
N LYS A 249 14.59 10.32 -5.94
CA LYS A 249 14.22 11.70 -6.24
C LYS A 249 15.03 12.15 -7.45
N TYR A 250 14.37 12.54 -8.51
CA TYR A 250 14.99 13.15 -9.69
C TYR A 250 14.22 14.40 -10.11
N TYR A 251 14.91 15.31 -10.81
CA TYR A 251 14.30 16.52 -11.33
C TYR A 251 13.89 16.32 -12.79
N SER A 252 12.70 16.82 -13.14
CA SER A 252 12.19 16.79 -14.50
C SER A 252 11.84 18.20 -14.97
N ASP A 253 11.93 18.43 -16.29
CA ASP A 253 11.41 19.65 -16.91
C ASP A 253 9.87 19.67 -16.96
N ALA A 254 9.28 20.76 -17.44
CA ALA A 254 7.84 20.89 -17.57
C ALA A 254 7.20 19.88 -18.56
N LYS A 255 8.01 19.22 -19.40
CA LYS A 255 7.57 18.14 -20.30
C LYS A 255 7.76 16.76 -19.70
N GLY A 256 8.32 16.67 -18.47
CA GLY A 256 8.60 15.42 -17.79
C GLY A 256 9.93 14.76 -18.14
N ASN A 257 10.78 15.38 -18.96
CA ASN A 257 12.09 14.83 -19.28
C ASN A 257 13.03 14.99 -18.07
N LYS A 258 13.76 13.91 -17.78
CA LYS A 258 14.72 13.87 -16.68
C LYS A 258 15.85 14.90 -16.91
N LEU A 259 16.05 15.77 -15.94
CA LEU A 259 17.18 16.71 -15.95
C LEU A 259 18.44 15.97 -15.47
N LYS A 260 19.62 16.33 -16.02
CA LYS A 260 20.93 15.78 -15.61
C LYS A 260 21.39 16.33 -14.23
N LEU A 261 20.45 16.59 -13.33
CA LEU A 261 20.73 16.95 -11.95
C LEU A 261 20.93 15.66 -11.13
N SER A 262 21.69 15.77 -10.05
CA SER A 262 21.99 14.63 -9.18
C SER A 262 20.71 13.93 -8.68
N GLU A 263 20.64 12.63 -8.89
CA GLU A 263 19.60 11.79 -8.30
C GLU A 263 19.94 11.59 -6.82
N ILE A 264 18.93 11.71 -5.98
CA ILE A 264 19.03 11.33 -4.58
C ILE A 264 18.38 9.96 -4.49
N TYR A 265 19.18 8.95 -4.14
CA TYR A 265 18.73 7.59 -3.91
C TYR A 265 18.66 7.33 -2.41
N GLU A 266 17.46 7.08 -1.91
CA GLU A 266 17.20 6.58 -0.56
C GLU A 266 16.97 5.08 -0.66
N GLN A 267 17.87 4.29 -0.08
CA GLN A 267 17.82 2.85 -0.16
C GLN A 267 16.59 2.32 0.61
N PRO A 268 15.76 1.43 0.01
CA PRO A 268 14.71 0.74 0.73
C PRO A 268 15.29 -0.19 1.80
N GLN A 269 14.56 -0.43 2.86
CA GLN A 269 14.90 -1.43 3.86
C GLN A 269 13.98 -2.64 3.68
N ASP A 270 14.59 -3.83 3.61
CA ASP A 270 13.84 -5.07 3.51
C ASP A 270 13.16 -5.40 4.84
N GLY A 271 12.01 -6.08 4.78
CA GLY A 271 11.30 -6.55 5.94
C GLY A 271 12.06 -7.64 6.69
N MET A 272 11.70 -7.85 7.95
CA MET A 272 12.28 -8.87 8.81
C MET A 272 11.81 -10.26 8.38
N ASN A 273 12.71 -11.23 8.42
CA ASN A 273 12.38 -12.63 8.19
C ASN A 273 11.77 -13.24 9.45
N ILE A 274 10.87 -14.21 9.28
CA ILE A 274 10.23 -14.96 10.35
C ILE A 274 10.61 -16.43 10.22
N THR A 275 11.01 -17.06 11.34
CA THR A 275 11.21 -18.51 11.43
C THR A 275 10.11 -19.09 12.31
N LEU A 276 9.38 -20.08 11.77
CA LEU A 276 8.30 -20.77 12.45
C LEU A 276 8.81 -22.00 13.21
N THR A 277 8.03 -22.50 14.14
CA THR A 277 8.24 -23.80 14.78
C THR A 277 7.87 -24.98 13.88
N ILE A 278 7.17 -24.72 12.78
CA ILE A 278 6.76 -25.71 11.78
C ILE A 278 7.98 -26.48 11.25
N ASN A 279 7.83 -27.78 11.11
CA ASN A 279 8.74 -28.65 10.39
C ASN A 279 8.10 -29.04 9.06
N ASN A 280 8.72 -28.62 7.95
CA ASN A 280 8.15 -28.81 6.62
C ASN A 280 7.93 -30.30 6.26
N ASP A 281 8.79 -31.20 6.72
CA ASP A 281 8.63 -32.65 6.45
C ASP A 281 7.39 -33.21 7.15
N ILE A 282 7.17 -32.82 8.42
CA ILE A 282 5.96 -33.18 9.17
C ILE A 282 4.73 -32.56 8.51
N GLN A 283 4.82 -31.30 8.08
CA GLN A 283 3.74 -30.62 7.39
C GLN A 283 3.33 -31.34 6.10
N LEU A 284 4.31 -31.71 5.27
CA LEU A 284 4.06 -32.45 4.02
C LEU A 284 3.42 -33.82 4.28
N ALA A 285 3.82 -34.48 5.37
CA ALA A 285 3.19 -35.74 5.78
C ALA A 285 1.71 -35.52 6.19
N ILE A 286 1.43 -34.46 6.96
CA ILE A 286 0.06 -34.11 7.35
C ILE A 286 -0.80 -33.81 6.11
N GLU A 287 -0.30 -32.98 5.19
CA GLU A 287 -1.02 -32.60 3.96
C GLU A 287 -1.40 -33.83 3.15
N ARG A 288 -0.42 -34.74 2.93
CA ARG A 288 -0.65 -35.99 2.20
C ARG A 288 -1.70 -36.88 2.85
N GLU A 289 -1.61 -37.04 4.17
CA GLU A 289 -2.55 -37.93 4.86
C GLU A 289 -3.97 -37.33 4.97
N LEU A 290 -4.08 -36.00 5.04
CA LEU A 290 -5.37 -35.33 4.93
C LEU A 290 -5.99 -35.50 3.54
N ASP A 291 -5.19 -35.40 2.46
CA ASP A 291 -5.66 -35.63 1.09
C ASP A 291 -6.12 -37.08 0.89
N ASN A 292 -5.36 -38.05 1.43
CA ASN A 292 -5.75 -39.42 1.43
C ASN A 292 -7.07 -39.66 2.19
N ALA A 293 -7.23 -39.01 3.33
CA ALA A 293 -8.45 -39.11 4.14
C ALA A 293 -9.66 -38.52 3.42
N VAL A 294 -9.50 -37.34 2.80
CA VAL A 294 -10.56 -36.70 2.01
C VAL A 294 -10.96 -37.60 0.83
N SER A 295 -9.96 -38.09 0.07
CA SER A 295 -10.23 -38.97 -1.05
C SER A 295 -10.95 -40.26 -0.69
N LYS A 296 -10.62 -40.85 0.49
CA LYS A 296 -11.16 -42.13 0.94
C LYS A 296 -12.52 -42.00 1.58
N TYR A 297 -12.72 -40.96 2.40
CA TYR A 297 -13.87 -40.85 3.29
C TYR A 297 -14.85 -39.74 2.91
N ASN A 298 -14.42 -38.82 2.02
CA ASN A 298 -15.20 -37.66 1.61
C ASN A 298 -15.84 -36.90 2.80
N PRO A 299 -15.07 -36.54 3.85
CA PRO A 299 -15.59 -35.80 4.98
C PRO A 299 -15.91 -34.37 4.59
N GLU A 300 -16.82 -33.72 5.32
CA GLU A 300 -17.09 -32.29 5.18
C GLU A 300 -15.85 -31.47 5.56
N HIS A 301 -15.18 -31.86 6.63
CA HIS A 301 -13.95 -31.25 7.11
C HIS A 301 -12.95 -32.31 7.55
N ALA A 302 -11.68 -32.05 7.31
CA ALA A 302 -10.57 -32.82 7.86
C ALA A 302 -9.49 -31.86 8.36
N LEU A 303 -8.95 -32.12 9.53
CA LEU A 303 -7.92 -31.28 10.14
C LEU A 303 -6.91 -32.13 10.94
N ALA A 304 -5.69 -31.62 11.05
CA ALA A 304 -4.64 -32.20 11.87
C ALA A 304 -3.72 -31.12 12.44
N ILE A 305 -3.24 -31.37 13.66
CA ILE A 305 -2.22 -30.60 14.35
C ILE A 305 -1.16 -31.55 14.86
N ALA A 306 0.11 -31.31 14.61
CA ALA A 306 1.24 -31.97 15.22
C ALA A 306 1.91 -31.02 16.19
N MET A 307 2.11 -31.45 17.43
CA MET A 307 2.72 -30.64 18.49
C MET A 307 3.77 -31.48 19.23
N ASP A 308 4.88 -30.84 19.59
CA ASP A 308 5.85 -31.40 20.52
C ASP A 308 5.26 -31.33 21.93
N PRO A 309 5.03 -32.49 22.62
CA PRO A 309 4.40 -32.49 23.94
C PRO A 309 5.29 -31.92 25.04
N ASN A 310 6.62 -31.80 24.80
CA ASN A 310 7.55 -31.30 25.81
C ASN A 310 7.67 -29.78 25.78
N THR A 311 7.57 -29.18 24.59
CA THR A 311 7.79 -27.72 24.38
C THR A 311 6.48 -26.98 24.10
N GLY A 312 5.45 -27.69 23.60
CA GLY A 312 4.22 -27.09 23.13
C GLY A 312 4.35 -26.46 21.71
N GLU A 313 5.49 -26.62 21.06
CA GLU A 313 5.69 -26.11 19.71
C GLU A 313 4.81 -26.82 18.70
N ILE A 314 4.13 -26.06 17.85
CA ILE A 314 3.36 -26.60 16.74
C ILE A 314 4.33 -26.94 15.60
N LEU A 315 4.43 -28.21 15.27
CA LEU A 315 5.31 -28.75 14.24
C LEU A 315 4.63 -28.85 12.87
N GLY A 316 3.31 -28.89 12.84
CA GLY A 316 2.51 -28.92 11.63
C GLY A 316 1.05 -28.67 11.92
N MET A 317 0.34 -28.03 10.99
CA MET A 317 -1.09 -27.74 11.11
C MET A 317 -1.71 -27.59 9.73
N SER A 318 -2.77 -28.31 9.47
CA SER A 318 -3.51 -28.19 8.21
C SER A 318 -4.97 -28.58 8.36
N SER A 319 -5.77 -28.14 7.41
CA SER A 319 -7.19 -28.50 7.28
C SER A 319 -7.62 -28.66 5.83
N ARG A 320 -8.80 -29.30 5.68
CA ARG A 320 -9.50 -29.38 4.39
C ARG A 320 -10.93 -28.87 4.57
N PRO A 321 -11.47 -28.10 3.62
CA PRO A 321 -10.78 -27.62 2.38
C PRO A 321 -9.64 -26.68 2.68
N ASN A 322 -8.64 -26.65 1.79
CA ASN A 322 -7.56 -25.67 1.78
C ASN A 322 -7.69 -24.77 0.54
N PHE A 323 -6.82 -23.77 0.40
CA PHE A 323 -6.83 -22.84 -0.72
C PHE A 323 -5.41 -22.52 -1.20
N SER A 324 -5.27 -22.00 -2.42
CA SER A 324 -4.01 -21.48 -2.92
C SER A 324 -3.86 -19.99 -2.53
N PRO A 325 -2.88 -19.62 -1.68
CA PRO A 325 -2.65 -18.23 -1.29
C PRO A 325 -2.35 -17.32 -2.49
N SER A 326 -1.74 -17.86 -3.53
CA SER A 326 -1.44 -17.12 -4.77
C SER A 326 -2.70 -16.78 -5.57
N ASN A 327 -3.78 -17.55 -5.41
CA ASN A 327 -5.03 -17.43 -6.16
C ASN A 327 -6.25 -17.33 -5.24
N TYR A 328 -6.08 -16.73 -4.07
CA TYR A 328 -7.12 -16.66 -3.01
C TYR A 328 -8.46 -16.09 -3.48
N GLN A 329 -8.46 -15.27 -4.53
CA GLN A 329 -9.66 -14.66 -5.11
C GLN A 329 -10.65 -15.67 -5.71
N ASN A 330 -10.19 -16.90 -5.99
CA ASN A 330 -11.02 -17.97 -6.55
C ASN A 330 -11.79 -18.77 -5.48
N TYR A 331 -11.60 -18.43 -4.21
CA TYR A 331 -12.18 -19.14 -3.07
C TYR A 331 -13.17 -18.25 -2.31
N SER A 332 -14.11 -18.88 -1.61
CA SER A 332 -15.06 -18.14 -0.78
C SER A 332 -14.37 -17.52 0.46
N THR A 333 -14.95 -16.44 0.97
CA THR A 333 -14.46 -15.79 2.19
C THR A 333 -14.40 -16.75 3.39
N GLU A 334 -15.31 -17.72 3.44
CA GLU A 334 -15.34 -18.73 4.50
C GLU A 334 -14.17 -19.69 4.39
N GLU A 335 -13.87 -20.17 3.19
CA GLU A 335 -12.75 -21.08 2.95
C GLU A 335 -11.40 -20.45 3.27
N ILE A 336 -11.17 -19.19 2.93
CA ILE A 336 -9.86 -18.55 3.11
C ILE A 336 -9.61 -18.02 4.53
N ASN A 337 -10.65 -17.71 5.32
CA ASN A 337 -10.50 -17.05 6.62
C ASN A 337 -10.71 -17.96 7.84
N ARG A 338 -11.09 -19.22 7.64
CA ARG A 338 -11.34 -20.15 8.73
C ARG A 338 -10.21 -21.18 8.87
N ASN A 339 -9.27 -20.91 9.75
CA ASN A 339 -8.29 -21.92 10.17
C ASN A 339 -8.99 -22.92 11.11
N LEU A 340 -9.56 -23.99 10.55
CA LEU A 340 -10.38 -24.96 11.30
C LEU A 340 -9.69 -25.52 12.54
N PRO A 341 -8.41 -25.87 12.54
CA PRO A 341 -7.69 -26.37 13.72
C PRO A 341 -7.80 -25.49 14.96
N ILE A 342 -7.96 -24.18 14.80
CA ILE A 342 -8.05 -23.22 15.91
C ILE A 342 -9.43 -22.57 16.02
N TRP A 343 -10.26 -22.66 14.99
CA TRP A 343 -11.56 -22.01 14.94
C TRP A 343 -12.73 -22.94 15.22
N MET A 344 -12.61 -24.23 14.83
CA MET A 344 -13.72 -25.15 14.85
C MET A 344 -13.92 -25.77 16.25
N ASN A 345 -15.15 -25.65 16.75
CA ASN A 345 -15.58 -26.40 17.92
C ASN A 345 -16.08 -27.75 17.47
N TYR A 346 -15.70 -28.80 18.19
CA TYR A 346 -16.17 -30.16 17.93
C TYR A 346 -16.38 -30.94 19.24
N GLU A 347 -17.18 -32.00 19.19
CA GLU A 347 -17.35 -32.91 20.29
C GLU A 347 -16.18 -33.89 20.35
N PRO A 348 -15.25 -33.75 21.32
CA PRO A 348 -14.00 -34.50 21.32
C PRO A 348 -14.19 -36.01 21.59
N GLY A 349 -15.32 -36.40 22.19
CA GLY A 349 -15.57 -37.78 22.55
C GLY A 349 -14.49 -38.36 23.48
N SER A 350 -14.04 -39.60 23.20
CA SER A 350 -13.04 -40.29 24.03
C SER A 350 -11.67 -39.60 24.07
N THR A 351 -11.36 -38.69 23.14
CA THR A 351 -10.08 -37.96 23.20
C THR A 351 -10.01 -37.02 24.41
N PHE A 352 -11.15 -36.56 24.93
CA PHE A 352 -11.20 -35.75 26.15
C PHE A 352 -10.76 -36.51 27.40
N LYS A 353 -10.77 -37.85 27.37
CA LYS A 353 -10.32 -38.69 28.48
C LYS A 353 -8.84 -38.47 28.83
N ILE A 354 -8.03 -38.06 27.87
CA ILE A 354 -6.62 -37.70 28.11
C ILE A 354 -6.52 -36.50 29.07
N ILE A 355 -7.38 -35.51 28.92
CA ILE A 355 -7.43 -34.34 29.82
C ILE A 355 -7.90 -34.77 31.20
N THR A 356 -8.96 -35.60 31.27
CA THR A 356 -9.47 -36.15 32.53
C THR A 356 -8.38 -36.93 33.26
N LEU A 357 -7.64 -37.79 32.54
CA LEU A 357 -6.52 -38.55 33.11
C LEU A 357 -5.42 -37.64 33.63
N ALA A 358 -4.96 -36.69 32.82
CA ALA A 358 -3.91 -35.77 33.21
C ALA A 358 -4.29 -34.99 34.47
N SER A 359 -5.49 -34.45 34.53
CA SER A 359 -6.00 -33.73 35.70
C SER A 359 -6.09 -34.65 36.93
N SER A 360 -6.51 -35.91 36.77
CA SER A 360 -6.60 -36.86 37.88
C SER A 360 -5.24 -37.23 38.44
N LEU A 361 -4.24 -37.36 37.60
CA LEU A 361 -2.86 -37.63 38.01
C LEU A 361 -2.22 -36.41 38.69
N GLU A 362 -2.43 -35.21 38.18
CA GLU A 362 -1.92 -33.94 38.75
C GLU A 362 -2.47 -33.73 40.17
N GLU A 363 -3.75 -33.97 40.36
CA GLU A 363 -4.44 -33.88 41.65
C GLU A 363 -4.19 -35.09 42.56
N ASN A 364 -3.40 -36.09 42.15
CA ASN A 364 -3.13 -37.34 42.89
C ASN A 364 -4.41 -38.07 43.36
N THR A 365 -5.46 -38.01 42.57
CA THR A 365 -6.76 -38.61 42.91
C THR A 365 -6.91 -40.06 42.43
N VAL A 366 -5.98 -40.51 41.59
CA VAL A 366 -5.97 -41.86 41.06
C VAL A 366 -4.56 -42.45 41.02
N ASP A 367 -4.48 -43.76 41.28
CA ASP A 367 -3.30 -44.59 41.07
C ASP A 367 -3.54 -45.53 39.90
N LEU A 368 -2.71 -45.41 38.83
CA LEU A 368 -2.89 -46.19 37.60
C LEU A 368 -2.82 -47.69 37.81
N GLN A 369 -2.06 -48.16 38.80
CA GLN A 369 -1.74 -49.57 39.04
C GLN A 369 -2.60 -50.18 40.12
N ASN A 370 -2.85 -49.41 41.19
CA ASN A 370 -3.46 -49.95 42.40
C ASN A 370 -4.96 -49.71 42.51
N ASP A 371 -5.47 -48.70 41.84
CA ASP A 371 -6.91 -48.44 41.83
C ASP A 371 -7.63 -49.37 40.85
N HIS A 372 -8.72 -49.98 41.36
CA HIS A 372 -9.52 -50.97 40.63
C HIS A 372 -10.96 -50.53 40.51
N PHE A 373 -11.50 -50.74 39.32
CA PHE A 373 -12.85 -50.33 38.96
C PHE A 373 -13.59 -51.47 38.29
N TYR A 374 -14.90 -51.48 38.45
CA TYR A 374 -15.77 -52.52 37.85
C TYR A 374 -16.71 -51.89 36.83
N ASP A 375 -16.56 -52.24 35.56
CA ASP A 375 -17.44 -51.85 34.47
C ASP A 375 -18.51 -52.90 34.22
N GLY A 376 -19.74 -52.64 34.63
CA GLY A 376 -20.92 -53.44 34.35
C GLY A 376 -21.66 -53.08 33.04
N GLY A 377 -21.05 -52.31 32.16
CA GLY A 377 -21.62 -51.86 30.88
C GLY A 377 -22.40 -50.54 30.93
N SER A 378 -22.77 -50.08 32.14
CA SER A 378 -23.40 -48.81 32.34
C SER A 378 -23.34 -48.32 33.78
N VAL A 379 -23.39 -47.01 33.98
CA VAL A 379 -23.50 -46.43 35.32
C VAL A 379 -24.47 -45.24 35.27
N ARG A 380 -25.08 -44.98 36.43
CA ARG A 380 -25.96 -43.86 36.62
C ARG A 380 -25.19 -42.71 37.33
N VAL A 381 -25.09 -41.58 36.68
CA VAL A 381 -24.49 -40.36 37.24
C VAL A 381 -25.57 -39.31 37.28
N ALA A 382 -25.96 -38.88 38.47
CA ALA A 382 -27.12 -38.00 38.67
C ALA A 382 -28.36 -38.52 37.93
N ASN A 383 -28.92 -37.79 37.01
CA ASN A 383 -30.10 -38.16 36.25
C ASN A 383 -29.79 -38.84 34.90
N ALA A 384 -28.51 -38.97 34.55
CA ALA A 384 -28.09 -39.56 33.26
C ALA A 384 -27.60 -41.00 33.43
N LYS A 385 -27.91 -41.86 32.48
CA LYS A 385 -27.35 -43.20 32.35
C LYS A 385 -26.26 -43.19 31.30
N ILE A 386 -25.01 -43.27 31.74
CA ILE A 386 -23.84 -43.37 30.87
C ILE A 386 -23.60 -44.84 30.54
N LYS A 387 -23.51 -45.15 29.25
CA LYS A 387 -23.25 -46.51 28.78
C LYS A 387 -21.80 -46.65 28.33
N CYS A 388 -21.19 -47.78 28.67
CA CYS A 388 -19.92 -48.15 28.05
C CYS A 388 -20.14 -48.54 26.57
N TRP A 389 -19.15 -48.32 25.72
CA TRP A 389 -19.20 -48.79 24.34
C TRP A 389 -19.27 -50.31 24.25
N LYS A 390 -18.67 -51.03 25.24
CA LYS A 390 -18.82 -52.46 25.39
C LYS A 390 -20.04 -52.70 26.23
N THR A 391 -21.14 -53.09 25.63
CA THR A 391 -22.46 -53.21 26.26
C THR A 391 -22.54 -54.19 27.46
N LYS A 392 -21.67 -55.21 27.46
CA LYS A 392 -21.54 -56.17 28.57
C LYS A 392 -20.60 -55.73 29.69
N GLY A 393 -19.97 -54.57 29.49
CA GLY A 393 -18.90 -54.03 30.34
C GLY A 393 -17.56 -54.74 30.15
N HIS A 394 -16.53 -54.17 30.75
CA HIS A 394 -15.17 -54.72 30.74
C HIS A 394 -14.89 -55.59 32.01
N GLY A 395 -15.76 -55.54 33.01
CA GLY A 395 -15.54 -56.22 34.30
C GLY A 395 -14.57 -55.44 35.19
N ALA A 396 -13.86 -56.21 36.06
CA ALA A 396 -12.85 -55.62 36.92
C ALA A 396 -11.59 -55.20 36.09
N GLN A 397 -11.11 -54.00 36.27
CA GLN A 397 -9.94 -53.45 35.58
C GLN A 397 -9.16 -52.50 36.52
N THR A 398 -7.86 -52.41 36.34
CA THR A 398 -7.08 -51.30 36.92
C THR A 398 -7.44 -49.96 36.27
N PHE A 399 -7.06 -48.85 36.88
CA PHE A 399 -7.31 -47.54 36.26
C PHE A 399 -6.60 -47.41 34.91
N LEU A 400 -5.38 -47.92 34.79
CA LEU A 400 -4.67 -48.00 33.53
C LEU A 400 -5.48 -48.72 32.44
N GLN A 401 -6.05 -49.90 32.78
CA GLN A 401 -6.90 -50.67 31.85
C GLN A 401 -8.19 -49.93 31.49
N VAL A 402 -8.73 -49.10 32.38
CA VAL A 402 -9.90 -48.27 32.10
C VAL A 402 -9.55 -47.24 30.99
N VAL A 403 -8.34 -46.68 31.02
CA VAL A 403 -7.86 -45.76 30.00
C VAL A 403 -7.55 -46.49 28.70
N GLU A 404 -6.79 -47.58 28.76
CA GLU A 404 -6.41 -48.39 27.58
C GLU A 404 -7.65 -48.92 26.83
N ASN A 405 -8.67 -49.35 27.56
CA ASN A 405 -9.92 -49.81 26.99
C ASN A 405 -10.87 -48.67 26.60
N SER A 406 -10.48 -47.44 26.82
CA SER A 406 -11.35 -46.28 26.60
C SER A 406 -12.74 -46.45 27.23
N CYS A 407 -12.80 -46.96 28.45
CA CYS A 407 -14.06 -47.19 29.13
C CYS A 407 -14.78 -45.87 29.43
N ASN A 408 -16.07 -45.78 29.06
CA ASN A 408 -16.85 -44.55 29.31
C ASN A 408 -17.14 -44.32 30.80
N LEU A 409 -16.94 -45.33 31.65
CA LEU A 409 -17.10 -45.20 33.07
C LEU A 409 -15.94 -44.51 33.79
N LEU A 410 -14.90 -44.09 33.05
CA LEU A 410 -13.85 -43.25 33.59
C LEU A 410 -14.42 -42.00 34.28
N VAL A 411 -15.48 -41.44 33.75
CA VAL A 411 -16.19 -40.27 34.33
C VAL A 411 -16.84 -40.64 35.69
N ASN A 412 -17.09 -41.93 35.94
CA ASN A 412 -17.74 -42.40 37.16
C ASN A 412 -16.77 -43.04 38.15
N THR A 413 -15.54 -43.07 37.86
CA THR A 413 -14.58 -43.42 38.90
C THR A 413 -14.53 -42.36 39.97
N GLY A 414 -15.61 -41.92 40.21
CA GLY A 414 -16.36 -41.26 41.16
C GLY A 414 -15.82 -40.65 42.31
N THR A 415 -14.79 -40.86 42.42
CA THR A 415 -14.13 -40.22 43.46
C THR A 415 -14.17 -38.75 43.27
N HIS A 416 -14.69 -38.32 42.19
CA HIS A 416 -14.22 -37.05 41.95
C HIS A 416 -15.06 -36.13 41.07
N LEU A 417 -16.32 -36.06 41.41
CA LEU A 417 -17.19 -34.92 41.21
C LEU A 417 -16.58 -33.57 41.68
N SER A 418 -15.50 -33.59 42.43
CA SER A 418 -14.75 -32.37 42.77
C SER A 418 -14.07 -31.75 41.57
N LEU A 419 -13.57 -32.53 40.62
CA LEU A 419 -12.98 -32.00 39.37
C LEU A 419 -14.01 -31.33 38.46
N LEU A 420 -15.25 -31.83 38.41
CA LEU A 420 -16.34 -31.19 37.67
C LEU A 420 -16.93 -29.95 38.35
N ARG A 421 -16.58 -29.69 39.61
CA ARG A 421 -16.97 -28.48 40.32
C ARG A 421 -15.98 -27.33 40.20
N THR A 422 -14.78 -27.60 39.67
CA THR A 422 -13.70 -26.61 39.49
C THR A 422 -13.48 -26.24 38.02
N LEU A 423 -14.08 -26.90 37.07
CA LEU A 423 -14.20 -26.54 35.67
C LEU A 423 -15.62 -26.02 35.38
#